data_7dc22e3d17a253dda7ebfc6a3a028b92
#
_entry.id   7dc22e3d17a253dda7ebfc6a3a028b92
#
_cell.length_a   1.000
_cell.length_b   1.000
_cell.length_c   1.000
_cell.angle_alpha   90.00
_cell.angle_beta   90.00
_cell.angle_gamma   90.00
#
_symmetry.space_group_name_H-M   'P 1'
#
loop_
_entity.id
_entity.type
_entity.pdbx_description
1 polymer ?
#
loop_
_entity_poly.entity_id
_entity_poly.type
_entity_poly.pdbx_seq_one_letter_code
_entity_poly.pdbx_strand_id
1 'polypeptide(L)'
;MGKVKKAFGAFLVPLLSVLLAFLIGGIIMAALGANPFLAVKFLFQGAFGSKAGIGTTLTKATPLIFTALCACFAYKCGVFNLGGEGQFLMGSIAAFLTCYFTGLTGFAGVLLALLAGAVAGGFWGMIPGVLKIGRGQNEMIISIMLNYVATLFMGVIYTSWIRDASVPQTPAIADEVHLPRIITGMRFTWGFVIAVAVGLILYYVLFWTSAGFRLRSSRTGRNR
;
A
#
# COMPACT_ATOMS: atom_id res chain seq x y z
N MET A 1 37.01 10.34 -4.42
CA MET A 1 36.32 11.29 -3.53
C MET A 1 34.96 11.79 -4.06
N GLY A 2 34.68 11.86 -5.36
CA GLY A 2 33.42 12.43 -5.90
C GLY A 2 32.15 11.56 -5.68
N LYS A 3 32.25 10.24 -5.71
CA LYS A 3 31.09 9.33 -5.54
C LYS A 3 30.54 9.32 -4.11
N VAL A 4 31.42 9.36 -3.12
CA VAL A 4 31.05 9.38 -1.68
C VAL A 4 30.39 10.73 -1.32
N LYS A 5 30.92 11.87 -1.80
CA LYS A 5 30.29 13.19 -1.61
C LYS A 5 28.89 13.27 -2.26
N LYS A 6 28.70 12.70 -3.47
CA LYS A 6 27.38 12.63 -4.12
C LYS A 6 26.39 11.74 -3.37
N ALA A 7 26.84 10.58 -2.88
CA ALA A 7 26.00 9.69 -2.08
C ALA A 7 25.62 10.32 -0.73
N PHE A 8 26.56 11.00 -0.07
CA PHE A 8 26.30 11.70 1.17
C PHE A 8 25.32 12.88 0.97
N GLY A 9 25.46 13.68 -0.09
CA GLY A 9 24.51 14.74 -0.41
C GLY A 9 23.12 14.22 -0.76
N ALA A 10 23.04 13.08 -1.46
CA ALA A 10 21.76 12.44 -1.77
C ALA A 10 21.01 11.90 -0.52
N PHE A 11 21.75 11.54 0.53
CA PHE A 11 21.16 11.12 1.81
C PHE A 11 20.86 12.31 2.73
N LEU A 12 21.68 13.35 2.69
CA LEU A 12 21.58 14.51 3.58
C LEU A 12 20.27 15.29 3.34
N VAL A 13 19.88 15.49 2.09
CA VAL A 13 18.66 16.25 1.73
C VAL A 13 17.38 15.61 2.30
N PRO A 14 17.10 14.31 2.10
CA PRO A 14 15.96 13.66 2.73
C PRO A 14 16.02 13.69 4.26
N LEU A 15 17.21 13.50 4.84
CA LEU A 15 17.39 13.53 6.29
C LEU A 15 17.06 14.92 6.87
N LEU A 16 17.60 15.98 6.27
CA LEU A 16 17.30 17.35 6.68
C LEU A 16 15.81 17.68 6.51
N SER A 17 15.17 17.21 5.45
CA SER A 17 13.74 17.41 5.24
C SER A 17 12.89 16.76 6.33
N VAL A 18 13.26 15.55 6.77
CA VAL A 18 12.59 14.85 7.87
C VAL A 18 12.82 15.60 9.20
N LEU A 19 14.05 16.00 9.48
CA LEU A 19 14.37 16.76 10.70
C LEU A 19 13.63 18.10 10.75
N LEU A 20 13.55 18.80 9.61
CA LEU A 20 12.81 20.05 9.49
C LEU A 20 11.32 19.85 9.73
N ALA A 21 10.74 18.76 9.19
CA ALA A 21 9.34 18.42 9.43
C ALA A 21 9.07 18.15 10.92
N PHE A 22 9.96 17.43 11.61
CA PHE A 22 9.86 17.21 13.05
C PHE A 22 10.01 18.52 13.84
N LEU A 23 10.89 19.43 13.42
CA LEU A 23 11.07 20.72 14.04
C LEU A 23 9.80 21.57 13.92
N ILE A 24 9.25 21.70 12.70
CA ILE A 24 8.02 22.47 12.45
C ILE A 24 6.84 21.86 13.23
N GLY A 25 6.67 20.55 13.17
CA GLY A 25 5.64 19.85 13.94
C GLY A 25 5.80 20.04 15.45
N GLY A 26 7.05 20.04 15.94
CA GLY A 26 7.38 20.33 17.34
C GLY A 26 7.00 21.74 17.77
N ILE A 27 7.29 22.75 16.92
CA ILE A 27 6.91 24.15 17.17
C ILE A 27 5.38 24.28 17.25
N ILE A 28 4.66 23.68 16.30
CA ILE A 28 3.18 23.70 16.29
C ILE A 28 2.63 23.04 17.56
N MET A 29 3.15 21.88 17.95
CA MET A 29 2.71 21.21 19.19
C MET A 29 3.00 22.05 20.43
N ALA A 30 4.17 22.70 20.53
CA ALA A 30 4.50 23.57 21.62
C ALA A 30 3.56 24.80 21.68
N ALA A 31 3.21 25.37 20.52
CA ALA A 31 2.26 26.48 20.43
C ALA A 31 0.84 26.09 20.89
N LEU A 32 0.46 24.80 20.75
CA LEU A 32 -0.79 24.22 21.22
C LEU A 32 -0.73 23.77 22.69
N GLY A 33 0.37 24.06 23.43
CA GLY A 33 0.54 23.68 24.83
C GLY A 33 0.95 22.22 25.06
N ALA A 34 1.26 21.45 23.99
CA ALA A 34 1.71 20.08 24.11
C ALA A 34 3.24 19.99 24.15
N ASN A 35 3.80 19.02 24.88
CA ASN A 35 5.23 18.80 24.95
C ASN A 35 5.74 17.98 23.74
N PRO A 36 6.49 18.57 22.78
CA PRO A 36 6.94 17.87 21.59
C PRO A 36 7.89 16.71 21.86
N PHE A 37 8.76 16.83 22.87
CA PHE A 37 9.69 15.75 23.23
C PHE A 37 8.96 14.54 23.78
N LEU A 38 7.91 14.77 24.57
CA LEU A 38 7.06 13.70 25.09
C LEU A 38 6.28 13.01 23.98
N ALA A 39 5.77 13.77 23.00
CA ALA A 39 5.08 13.25 21.84
C ALA A 39 5.99 12.36 20.98
N VAL A 40 7.21 12.81 20.69
CA VAL A 40 8.20 12.00 19.95
C VAL A 40 8.59 10.75 20.74
N LYS A 41 8.80 10.85 22.05
CA LYS A 41 9.07 9.70 22.90
C LYS A 41 7.94 8.67 22.81
N PHE A 42 6.69 9.09 22.95
CA PHE A 42 5.54 8.18 22.86
C PHE A 42 5.36 7.58 21.46
N LEU A 43 5.69 8.34 20.39
CA LEU A 43 5.67 7.82 19.03
C LEU A 43 6.64 6.64 18.86
N PHE A 44 7.90 6.80 19.28
CA PHE A 44 8.88 5.72 19.22
C PHE A 44 8.56 4.57 20.18
N GLN A 45 8.10 4.89 21.38
CA GLN A 45 7.68 3.89 22.36
C GLN A 45 6.46 3.09 21.88
N GLY A 46 5.48 3.74 21.25
CA GLY A 46 4.32 3.08 20.64
C GLY A 46 4.68 2.18 19.46
N ALA A 47 5.62 2.62 18.64
CA ALA A 47 6.04 1.86 17.46
C ALA A 47 6.95 0.67 17.79
N PHE A 48 7.89 0.85 18.72
CA PHE A 48 8.99 -0.09 18.97
C PHE A 48 9.13 -0.52 20.44
N GLY A 49 8.44 0.14 21.38
CA GLY A 49 8.62 -0.07 22.82
C GLY A 49 8.01 -1.37 23.36
N SER A 50 7.22 -2.09 22.56
CA SER A 50 6.62 -3.36 22.98
C SER A 50 6.51 -4.33 21.81
N LYS A 51 6.43 -5.64 22.13
CA LYS A 51 6.16 -6.68 21.11
C LYS A 51 4.87 -6.38 20.33
N ALA A 52 3.81 -5.95 21.02
CA ALA A 52 2.54 -5.58 20.40
C ALA A 52 2.69 -4.35 19.48
N GLY A 53 3.47 -3.34 19.87
CA GLY A 53 3.78 -2.16 19.07
C GLY A 53 4.51 -2.51 17.78
N ILE A 54 5.57 -3.31 17.88
CA ILE A 54 6.32 -3.80 16.71
C ILE A 54 5.40 -4.59 15.77
N GLY A 55 4.60 -5.51 16.30
CA GLY A 55 3.65 -6.28 15.49
C GLY A 55 2.63 -5.41 14.77
N THR A 56 2.11 -4.39 15.44
CA THR A 56 1.18 -3.42 14.84
C THR A 56 1.87 -2.59 13.76
N THR A 57 3.09 -2.15 13.99
CA THR A 57 3.89 -1.39 13.00
C THR A 57 4.14 -2.21 11.74
N LEU A 58 4.54 -3.48 11.86
CA LEU A 58 4.74 -4.38 10.72
C LEU A 58 3.43 -4.64 9.96
N THR A 59 2.33 -4.83 10.67
CA THR A 59 1.01 -5.03 10.05
C THR A 59 0.57 -3.80 9.26
N LYS A 60 0.76 -2.60 9.82
CA LYS A 60 0.45 -1.34 9.12
C LYS A 60 1.41 -1.03 7.97
N ALA A 61 2.65 -1.53 8.02
CA ALA A 61 3.59 -1.41 6.91
C ALA A 61 3.23 -2.31 5.72
N THR A 62 2.51 -3.40 5.93
CA THR A 62 2.16 -4.36 4.87
C THR A 62 1.46 -3.71 3.66
N PRO A 63 0.35 -2.97 3.80
CA PRO A 63 -0.27 -2.31 2.65
C PRO A 63 0.64 -1.27 1.99
N LEU A 64 1.49 -0.58 2.76
CA LEU A 64 2.45 0.37 2.22
C LEU A 64 3.52 -0.32 1.36
N ILE A 65 3.95 -1.52 1.72
CA ILE A 65 4.87 -2.33 0.90
C ILE A 65 4.21 -2.68 -0.43
N PHE A 66 2.96 -3.14 -0.45
CA PHE A 66 2.26 -3.49 -1.68
C PHE A 66 2.08 -2.27 -2.60
N THR A 67 1.66 -1.12 -2.07
CA THR A 67 1.49 0.09 -2.86
C THR A 67 2.83 0.63 -3.38
N ALA A 68 3.89 0.55 -2.58
CA ALA A 68 5.24 0.90 -3.01
C ALA A 68 5.77 -0.04 -4.11
N LEU A 69 5.53 -1.36 -4.01
CA LEU A 69 5.90 -2.33 -5.05
C LEU A 69 5.15 -2.04 -6.36
N CYS A 70 3.86 -1.71 -6.29
CA CYS A 70 3.06 -1.32 -7.44
C CYS A 70 3.67 -0.09 -8.16
N ALA A 71 3.99 0.98 -7.41
CA ALA A 71 4.61 2.17 -7.96
C ALA A 71 6.01 1.91 -8.53
N CYS A 72 6.84 1.16 -7.80
CA CYS A 72 8.20 0.80 -8.23
C CYS A 72 8.20 -0.05 -9.50
N PHE A 73 7.31 -1.04 -9.58
CA PHE A 73 7.19 -1.89 -10.77
C PHE A 73 6.79 -1.07 -11.99
N ALA A 74 5.74 -0.26 -11.88
CA ALA A 74 5.29 0.62 -12.96
C ALA A 74 6.40 1.58 -13.42
N TYR A 75 7.12 2.20 -12.47
CA TYR A 75 8.25 3.08 -12.78
C TYR A 75 9.36 2.38 -13.54
N LYS A 76 9.69 1.14 -13.20
CA LYS A 76 10.69 0.33 -13.93
C LYS A 76 10.24 0.00 -15.36
N CYS A 77 8.94 -0.11 -15.59
CA CYS A 77 8.33 -0.30 -16.93
C CYS A 77 8.16 1.02 -17.72
N GLY A 78 8.56 2.18 -17.18
CA GLY A 78 8.45 3.48 -17.85
C GLY A 78 7.07 4.10 -17.77
N VAL A 79 6.25 3.69 -16.80
CA VAL A 79 4.90 4.22 -16.54
C VAL A 79 4.86 4.76 -15.11
N PHE A 80 4.21 5.90 -14.92
CA PHE A 80 3.97 6.42 -13.58
C PHE A 80 2.59 5.96 -13.09
N ASN A 81 2.56 5.13 -12.06
CA ASN A 81 1.32 4.71 -11.42
C ASN A 81 1.20 5.32 -10.02
N LEU A 82 0.37 6.34 -9.89
CA LEU A 82 0.00 6.96 -8.61
C LEU A 82 -1.33 6.43 -8.08
N GLY A 83 -1.91 5.40 -8.73
CA GLY A 83 -3.20 4.81 -8.42
C GLY A 83 -3.16 3.68 -7.39
N GLY A 84 -2.03 3.48 -6.70
CA GLY A 84 -1.87 2.38 -5.74
C GLY A 84 -2.91 2.39 -4.61
N GLU A 85 -3.34 3.56 -4.17
CA GLU A 85 -4.40 3.71 -3.16
C GLU A 85 -5.75 3.19 -3.67
N GLY A 86 -6.19 3.65 -4.86
CA GLY A 86 -7.45 3.19 -5.45
C GLY A 86 -7.45 1.70 -5.77
N GLN A 87 -6.33 1.16 -6.25
CA GLN A 87 -6.16 -0.27 -6.48
C GLN A 87 -6.28 -1.07 -5.19
N PHE A 88 -5.67 -0.58 -4.11
CA PHE A 88 -5.76 -1.19 -2.79
C PHE A 88 -7.19 -1.16 -2.25
N LEU A 89 -7.88 -0.02 -2.36
CA LEU A 89 -9.29 0.12 -1.93
C LEU A 89 -10.20 -0.82 -2.69
N MET A 90 -10.13 -0.86 -4.02
CA MET A 90 -10.95 -1.75 -4.85
C MET A 90 -10.65 -3.23 -4.58
N GLY A 91 -9.37 -3.56 -4.40
CA GLY A 91 -8.97 -4.91 -4.01
C GLY A 91 -9.52 -5.30 -2.63
N SER A 92 -9.43 -4.40 -1.65
CA SER A 92 -9.94 -4.68 -0.29
C SER A 92 -11.45 -4.83 -0.24
N ILE A 93 -12.20 -4.00 -0.98
CA ILE A 93 -13.65 -4.14 -1.11
C ILE A 93 -14.01 -5.49 -1.72
N ALA A 94 -13.38 -5.87 -2.83
CA ALA A 94 -13.67 -7.14 -3.48
C ALA A 94 -13.36 -8.35 -2.59
N ALA A 95 -12.24 -8.31 -1.88
CA ALA A 95 -11.89 -9.34 -0.90
C ALA A 95 -12.93 -9.44 0.22
N PHE A 96 -13.34 -8.30 0.78
CA PHE A 96 -14.36 -8.24 1.83
C PHE A 96 -15.71 -8.78 1.34
N LEU A 97 -16.21 -8.29 0.19
CA LEU A 97 -17.49 -8.72 -0.37
C LEU A 97 -17.48 -10.22 -0.69
N THR A 98 -16.36 -10.74 -1.16
CA THR A 98 -16.21 -12.18 -1.41
C THR A 98 -16.39 -12.97 -0.12
N CYS A 99 -15.72 -12.58 0.96
CA CYS A 99 -15.90 -13.26 2.25
C CYS A 99 -17.33 -13.12 2.78
N TYR A 100 -17.90 -11.93 2.68
CA TYR A 100 -19.23 -11.61 3.19
C TYR A 100 -20.35 -12.40 2.48
N PHE A 101 -20.31 -12.44 1.14
CA PHE A 101 -21.37 -13.10 0.36
C PHE A 101 -21.20 -14.61 0.22
N THR A 102 -19.96 -15.12 0.20
CA THR A 102 -19.75 -16.57 0.05
C THR A 102 -19.87 -17.32 1.36
N GLY A 103 -19.63 -16.64 2.50
CA GLY A 103 -19.60 -17.29 3.80
C GLY A 103 -18.52 -18.38 3.94
N LEU A 104 -17.60 -18.49 2.96
CA LEU A 104 -16.52 -19.47 2.99
C LEU A 104 -15.53 -19.12 4.09
N THR A 105 -15.19 -20.12 4.90
CA THR A 105 -14.25 -19.99 6.02
C THR A 105 -12.95 -20.77 5.74
N GLY A 106 -11.97 -20.57 6.60
CA GLY A 106 -10.70 -21.28 6.54
C GLY A 106 -9.84 -20.90 5.32
N PHE A 107 -8.94 -21.82 4.95
CA PHE A 107 -7.97 -21.58 3.87
C PHE A 107 -8.60 -21.24 2.51
N ALA A 108 -9.71 -21.90 2.17
CA ALA A 108 -10.41 -21.66 0.91
C ALA A 108 -10.99 -20.24 0.85
N GLY A 109 -11.59 -19.75 1.95
CA GLY A 109 -12.08 -18.37 2.07
C GLY A 109 -10.96 -17.35 1.92
N VAL A 110 -9.83 -17.55 2.60
CA VAL A 110 -8.66 -16.68 2.50
C VAL A 110 -8.12 -16.63 1.07
N LEU A 111 -7.96 -17.79 0.43
CA LEU A 111 -7.43 -17.87 -0.94
C LEU A 111 -8.37 -17.17 -1.93
N LEU A 112 -9.67 -17.41 -1.84
CA LEU A 112 -10.65 -16.78 -2.72
C LEU A 112 -10.69 -15.26 -2.53
N ALA A 113 -10.63 -14.77 -1.28
CA ALA A 113 -10.57 -13.34 -0.98
C ALA A 113 -9.31 -12.69 -1.56
N LEU A 114 -8.15 -13.33 -1.42
CA LEU A 114 -6.89 -12.83 -1.98
C LEU A 114 -6.94 -12.78 -3.51
N LEU A 115 -7.49 -13.80 -4.16
CA LEU A 115 -7.65 -13.83 -5.62
C LEU A 115 -8.63 -12.75 -6.10
N ALA A 116 -9.78 -12.61 -5.45
CA ALA A 116 -10.76 -11.58 -5.78
C ALA A 116 -10.17 -10.18 -5.61
N GLY A 117 -9.45 -9.95 -4.52
CA GLY A 117 -8.74 -8.70 -4.26
C GLY A 117 -7.67 -8.41 -5.32
N ALA A 118 -6.87 -9.41 -5.70
CA ALA A 118 -5.84 -9.27 -6.72
C ALA A 118 -6.44 -8.96 -8.10
N VAL A 119 -7.53 -9.64 -8.48
CA VAL A 119 -8.23 -9.42 -9.76
C VAL A 119 -8.85 -8.02 -9.80
N ALA A 120 -9.59 -7.62 -8.77
CA ALA A 120 -10.25 -6.32 -8.73
C ALA A 120 -9.24 -5.16 -8.69
N GLY A 121 -8.20 -5.24 -7.84
CA GLY A 121 -7.13 -4.26 -7.80
C GLY A 121 -6.33 -4.18 -9.09
N GLY A 122 -6.06 -5.34 -9.71
CA GLY A 122 -5.39 -5.42 -11.01
C GLY A 122 -6.22 -4.83 -12.14
N PHE A 123 -7.52 -5.14 -12.20
CA PHE A 123 -8.44 -4.55 -13.17
C PHE A 123 -8.51 -3.02 -13.02
N TRP A 124 -8.62 -2.52 -11.77
CA TRP A 124 -8.60 -1.08 -11.52
C TRP A 124 -7.31 -0.43 -11.96
N GLY A 125 -6.17 -1.08 -11.72
CA GLY A 125 -4.85 -0.62 -12.15
C GLY A 125 -4.62 -0.65 -13.66
N MET A 126 -5.38 -1.44 -14.40
CA MET A 126 -5.30 -1.52 -15.86
C MET A 126 -5.94 -0.31 -16.54
N ILE A 127 -6.93 0.33 -15.92
CA ILE A 127 -7.70 1.45 -16.51
C ILE A 127 -6.78 2.60 -16.99
N PRO A 128 -5.84 3.14 -16.19
CA PRO A 128 -4.94 4.20 -16.65
C PRO A 128 -4.10 3.78 -17.85
N GLY A 129 -3.66 2.53 -17.89
CA GLY A 129 -2.88 1.98 -19.00
C GLY A 129 -3.67 1.92 -20.31
N VAL A 130 -4.90 1.43 -20.25
CA VAL A 130 -5.81 1.35 -21.41
C VAL A 130 -6.13 2.74 -21.94
N LEU A 131 -6.43 3.70 -21.08
CA LEU A 131 -6.74 5.09 -21.47
C LEU A 131 -5.51 5.79 -22.05
N LYS A 132 -4.32 5.49 -21.55
CA LYS A 132 -3.08 6.01 -22.12
C LYS A 132 -2.84 5.50 -23.54
N ILE A 133 -3.01 4.20 -23.77
CA ILE A 133 -2.78 3.58 -25.09
C ILE A 133 -3.87 4.00 -26.08
N GLY A 134 -5.14 3.95 -25.67
CA GLY A 134 -6.27 4.19 -26.55
C GLY A 134 -6.56 5.67 -26.85
N ARG A 135 -6.28 6.57 -25.89
CA ARG A 135 -6.64 7.99 -25.99
C ARG A 135 -5.48 8.96 -25.74
N GLY A 136 -4.25 8.47 -25.53
CA GLY A 136 -3.09 9.31 -25.25
C GLY A 136 -3.15 10.09 -23.93
N GLN A 137 -4.02 9.69 -23.01
CA GLN A 137 -4.25 10.38 -21.75
C GLN A 137 -3.04 10.26 -20.79
N ASN A 138 -2.90 11.25 -19.92
CA ASN A 138 -1.83 11.24 -18.92
C ASN A 138 -2.17 10.26 -17.80
N GLU A 139 -1.37 9.18 -17.70
CA GLU A 139 -1.57 8.11 -16.71
C GLU A 139 -1.51 8.58 -15.26
N MET A 140 -0.72 9.60 -14.96
CA MET A 140 -0.62 10.13 -13.58
C MET A 140 -1.92 10.80 -13.15
N ILE A 141 -2.49 11.65 -14.02
CA ILE A 141 -3.73 12.35 -13.74
C ILE A 141 -4.87 11.35 -13.58
N ILE A 142 -4.99 10.39 -14.50
CA ILE A 142 -6.03 9.37 -14.45
C ILE A 142 -5.90 8.53 -13.17
N SER A 143 -4.68 8.12 -12.81
CA SER A 143 -4.44 7.33 -11.61
C SER A 143 -4.89 8.06 -10.34
N ILE A 144 -4.60 9.36 -10.23
CA ILE A 144 -5.04 10.18 -9.09
C ILE A 144 -6.56 10.32 -9.08
N MET A 145 -7.18 10.61 -10.23
CA MET A 145 -8.64 10.70 -10.33
C MET A 145 -9.32 9.38 -9.92
N LEU A 146 -8.76 8.25 -10.33
CA LEU A 146 -9.27 6.93 -9.95
C LEU A 146 -9.15 6.63 -8.45
N ASN A 147 -8.17 7.21 -7.74
CA ASN A 147 -8.13 7.10 -6.28
C ASN A 147 -9.36 7.76 -5.64
N TYR A 148 -9.71 8.98 -6.08
CA TYR A 148 -10.93 9.66 -5.60
C TYR A 148 -12.20 8.88 -5.95
N VAL A 149 -12.28 8.35 -7.19
CA VAL A 149 -13.43 7.52 -7.60
C VAL A 149 -13.53 6.26 -6.73
N ALA A 150 -12.42 5.58 -6.44
CA ALA A 150 -12.40 4.41 -5.58
C ALA A 150 -12.86 4.74 -4.16
N THR A 151 -12.41 5.88 -3.61
CA THR A 151 -12.81 6.33 -2.27
C THR A 151 -14.30 6.63 -2.19
N LEU A 152 -14.85 7.34 -3.17
CA LEU A 152 -16.29 7.64 -3.26
C LEU A 152 -17.11 6.36 -3.44
N PHE A 153 -16.65 5.47 -4.32
CA PHE A 153 -17.31 4.19 -4.57
C PHE A 153 -17.33 3.29 -3.33
N MET A 154 -16.22 3.25 -2.57
CA MET A 154 -16.18 2.60 -1.27
C MET A 154 -17.21 3.19 -0.31
N GLY A 155 -17.32 4.53 -0.26
CA GLY A 155 -18.32 5.21 0.56
C GLY A 155 -19.75 4.79 0.22
N VAL A 156 -20.08 4.70 -1.07
CA VAL A 156 -21.41 4.26 -1.54
C VAL A 156 -21.68 2.80 -1.15
N ILE A 157 -20.73 1.90 -1.40
CA ILE A 157 -20.88 0.49 -1.02
C ILE A 157 -21.07 0.36 0.49
N TYR A 158 -20.24 1.06 1.26
CA TYR A 158 -20.33 1.03 2.72
C TYR A 158 -21.71 1.50 3.22
N THR A 159 -22.20 2.65 2.73
CA THR A 159 -23.45 3.23 3.23
C THR A 159 -24.71 2.51 2.74
N SER A 160 -24.66 1.92 1.54
CA SER A 160 -25.85 1.35 0.90
C SER A 160 -25.99 -0.16 1.05
N TRP A 161 -24.86 -0.89 1.14
CA TRP A 161 -24.90 -2.37 1.02
C TRP A 161 -24.36 -3.10 2.24
N ILE A 162 -23.44 -2.50 3.01
CA ILE A 162 -22.63 -3.23 4.00
C ILE A 162 -22.68 -2.58 5.39
N ARG A 163 -23.38 -1.47 5.54
CA ARG A 163 -23.43 -0.77 6.83
C ARG A 163 -24.22 -1.60 7.84
N ASP A 164 -23.60 -1.86 8.99
CA ASP A 164 -24.34 -2.30 10.17
C ASP A 164 -25.17 -1.11 10.69
N ALA A 165 -26.49 -1.30 10.82
CA ALA A 165 -27.39 -0.25 11.28
C ALA A 165 -27.14 0.19 12.73
N SER A 166 -26.50 -0.67 13.54
CA SER A 166 -26.27 -0.45 14.97
C SER A 166 -24.95 0.27 15.28
N VAL A 167 -23.94 0.17 14.40
CA VAL A 167 -22.60 0.75 14.59
C VAL A 167 -22.04 1.27 13.26
N PRO A 168 -21.22 2.35 13.27
CA PRO A 168 -20.63 2.90 12.05
C PRO A 168 -19.43 2.06 11.58
N GLN A 169 -19.63 0.76 11.36
CA GLN A 169 -18.61 -0.18 10.90
C GLN A 169 -19.22 -1.22 9.94
N THR A 170 -18.38 -1.89 9.19
CA THR A 170 -18.77 -3.03 8.37
C THR A 170 -19.11 -4.22 9.27
N PRO A 171 -20.03 -5.13 8.85
CA PRO A 171 -20.27 -6.39 9.55
C PRO A 171 -18.95 -7.16 9.75
N ALA A 172 -18.85 -7.87 10.86
CA ALA A 172 -17.70 -8.70 11.13
C ALA A 172 -17.63 -9.87 10.15
N ILE A 173 -16.45 -10.13 9.62
CA ILE A 173 -16.15 -11.33 8.85
C ILE A 173 -15.76 -12.43 9.84
N ALA A 174 -16.01 -13.70 9.50
CA ALA A 174 -15.61 -14.81 10.34
C ALA A 174 -14.09 -14.79 10.62
N ASP A 175 -13.72 -14.98 11.88
CA ASP A 175 -12.31 -14.93 12.31
C ASP A 175 -11.41 -15.91 11.57
N GLU A 176 -11.96 -17.01 11.10
CA GLU A 176 -11.28 -18.06 10.34
C GLU A 176 -10.81 -17.61 8.93
N VAL A 177 -11.32 -16.48 8.42
CA VAL A 177 -10.92 -15.90 7.13
C VAL A 177 -9.78 -14.89 7.29
N HIS A 178 -9.44 -14.54 8.51
CA HIS A 178 -8.29 -13.69 8.76
C HIS A 178 -6.99 -14.47 8.56
N LEU A 179 -5.99 -13.79 7.97
CA LEU A 179 -4.65 -14.36 7.92
C LEU A 179 -4.14 -14.66 9.33
N PRO A 180 -3.68 -15.88 9.62
CA PRO A 180 -3.25 -16.27 10.96
C PRO A 180 -2.09 -15.40 11.43
N ARG A 181 -2.04 -15.18 12.75
CA ARG A 181 -0.93 -14.48 13.40
C ARG A 181 0.27 -15.41 13.48
N ILE A 182 1.45 -14.89 13.15
CA ILE A 182 2.69 -15.68 13.19
C ILE A 182 3.18 -15.84 14.62
N ILE A 183 3.00 -14.81 15.45
CA ILE A 183 3.48 -14.80 16.84
C ILE A 183 2.30 -14.49 17.77
N THR A 184 2.10 -15.34 18.75
CA THR A 184 1.08 -15.17 19.80
C THR A 184 1.38 -13.88 20.61
N GLY A 185 0.36 -13.04 20.79
CA GLY A 185 0.51 -11.75 21.49
C GLY A 185 0.99 -10.59 20.63
N MET A 186 1.28 -10.81 19.32
CA MET A 186 1.59 -9.76 18.35
C MET A 186 0.51 -9.70 17.26
N ARG A 187 0.18 -8.50 16.79
CA ARG A 187 -0.66 -8.32 15.59
C ARG A 187 0.15 -8.49 14.30
N PHE A 188 1.01 -9.50 14.26
CA PHE A 188 1.86 -9.79 13.12
C PHE A 188 1.31 -10.98 12.35
N THR A 189 0.86 -10.73 11.11
CA THR A 189 0.18 -11.71 10.27
C THR A 189 1.04 -12.14 9.08
N TRP A 190 0.69 -13.27 8.47
CA TRP A 190 1.32 -13.76 7.24
C TRP A 190 1.27 -12.76 6.07
N GLY A 191 0.41 -11.76 6.14
CA GLY A 191 0.34 -10.70 5.11
C GLY A 191 1.67 -9.99 4.88
N PHE A 192 2.47 -9.75 5.94
CA PHE A 192 3.80 -9.15 5.80
C PHE A 192 4.78 -10.07 5.07
N VAL A 193 4.78 -11.37 5.39
CA VAL A 193 5.63 -12.36 4.72
C VAL A 193 5.27 -12.47 3.25
N ILE A 194 3.96 -12.49 2.93
CA ILE A 194 3.46 -12.48 1.55
C ILE A 194 3.94 -11.20 0.82
N ALA A 195 3.88 -10.03 1.45
CA ALA A 195 4.33 -8.77 0.85
C ALA A 195 5.83 -8.81 0.50
N VAL A 196 6.67 -9.32 1.41
CA VAL A 196 8.10 -9.49 1.18
C VAL A 196 8.36 -10.53 0.07
N ALA A 197 7.66 -11.66 0.11
CA ALA A 197 7.79 -12.71 -0.92
C ALA A 197 7.41 -12.19 -2.32
N VAL A 198 6.29 -11.45 -2.43
CA VAL A 198 5.87 -10.80 -3.68
C VAL A 198 6.94 -9.80 -4.15
N GLY A 199 7.53 -9.02 -3.23
CA GLY A 199 8.63 -8.11 -3.55
C GLY A 199 9.84 -8.83 -4.15
N LEU A 200 10.25 -9.96 -3.57
CA LEU A 200 11.35 -10.79 -4.07
C LEU A 200 11.02 -11.42 -5.43
N ILE A 201 9.80 -11.91 -5.61
CA ILE A 201 9.34 -12.47 -6.89
C ILE A 201 9.35 -11.38 -7.97
N LEU A 202 8.81 -10.20 -7.69
CA LEU A 202 8.82 -9.09 -8.64
C LEU A 202 10.25 -8.62 -8.97
N TYR A 203 11.14 -8.59 -7.98
CA TYR A 203 12.56 -8.32 -8.20
C TYR A 203 13.17 -9.35 -9.16
N TYR A 204 12.97 -10.66 -8.88
CA TYR A 204 13.45 -11.72 -9.74
C TYR A 204 12.89 -11.61 -11.17
N VAL A 205 11.58 -11.44 -11.30
CA VAL A 205 10.92 -11.29 -12.61
C VAL A 205 11.50 -10.11 -13.38
N LEU A 206 11.65 -8.95 -12.74
CA LEU A 206 12.15 -7.75 -13.41
C LEU A 206 13.61 -7.85 -13.84
N PHE A 207 14.48 -8.45 -13.03
CA PHE A 207 15.91 -8.38 -13.27
C PHE A 207 16.51 -9.64 -13.86
N TRP A 208 15.86 -10.81 -13.69
CA TRP A 208 16.42 -12.10 -14.07
C TRP A 208 15.62 -12.84 -15.14
N THR A 209 14.51 -12.27 -15.66
CA THR A 209 13.73 -12.92 -16.70
C THR A 209 13.72 -12.13 -18.02
N SER A 210 13.49 -12.84 -19.13
CA SER A 210 13.34 -12.24 -20.47
C SER A 210 12.14 -11.30 -20.54
N ALA A 211 11.06 -11.61 -19.80
CA ALA A 211 9.89 -10.74 -19.71
C ALA A 211 10.24 -9.41 -19.02
N GLY A 212 10.99 -9.45 -17.92
CA GLY A 212 11.44 -8.25 -17.22
C GLY A 212 12.41 -7.43 -18.06
N PHE A 213 13.24 -8.06 -18.86
CA PHE A 213 14.11 -7.34 -19.82
C PHE A 213 13.26 -6.57 -20.85
N ARG A 214 12.27 -7.21 -21.47
CA ARG A 214 11.36 -6.56 -22.44
C ARG A 214 10.62 -5.39 -21.82
N LEU A 215 10.08 -5.55 -20.60
CA LEU A 215 9.38 -4.50 -19.87
C LEU A 215 10.29 -3.30 -19.59
N ARG A 216 11.54 -3.51 -19.22
CA ARG A 216 12.50 -2.42 -18.96
C ARG A 216 13.01 -1.76 -20.24
N SER A 217 13.17 -2.51 -21.32
CA SER A 217 13.64 -1.98 -22.61
C SER A 217 12.61 -1.07 -23.28
N SER A 218 11.32 -1.28 -23.06
CA SER A 218 10.25 -0.40 -23.54
C SER A 218 10.38 1.05 -23.00
N ARG A 219 11.00 1.25 -21.84
CA ARG A 219 11.33 2.55 -21.29
C ARG A 219 12.41 3.27 -22.12
N THR A 220 13.41 2.55 -22.62
CA THR A 220 14.55 3.13 -23.33
C THR A 220 14.20 3.48 -24.79
N GLY A 221 13.28 2.75 -25.42
CA GLY A 221 12.81 3.00 -26.79
C GLY A 221 11.89 4.23 -26.95
N ARG A 222 11.39 4.79 -25.85
CA ARG A 222 10.48 5.96 -25.86
C ARG A 222 11.20 7.30 -25.94
N ASN A 223 12.52 7.32 -25.81
CA ASN A 223 13.38 8.51 -25.91
C ASN A 223 14.10 8.62 -27.26
N ARG A 224 13.62 7.89 -28.28
CA ARG A 224 14.06 8.02 -29.66
C ARG A 224 12.84 8.39 -30.57
#